data_224866d51219b908cfd5a1e370715519
#
_entry.id   224866d51219b908cfd5a1e370715519
#
_cell.length_a   1.000
_cell.length_b   1.000
_cell.length_c   1.000
_cell.angle_alpha   90.00
_cell.angle_beta   90.00
_cell.angle_gamma   90.00
#
_symmetry.space_group_name_H-M   'P 1'
#
loop_
_entity.id
_entity.type
_entity.pdbx_description
1 polymer ?
#
loop_
_entity_poly.entity_id
_entity_poly.type
_entity_poly.pdbx_seq_one_letter_code
_entity_poly.pdbx_strand_id
1 'polypeptide(L)'
;MKYSIIIPVFNRPDEVDELLQSLTEQTVKDFEVVIVEDGSKTPCKDVVDKYAEQLHLIYYYKENGGPGPARNYGVERAKGDYVLILDSDCVLPPTYLAAIEAELNSNPCDAFGGPDRAHESFTPVQKAISYSMTSFFTTGGIRGGKKKLDKFYPRSFNMGVKREVYNALGGFSKMRFGEDIDFSIRIFKGGYKCRLFPEAWVWHKRRTDMDKFFKQVFNSGIARINLEKRHPGSMKLVHLLPTAFTIGVIGLIIAALVFRFMGSWLWLYALLPIELYCLLLFIDASIQNKSMVIGILSVEAAFVQLFGYGLGFIKAWWQRCVLRKGEFSAYEKNFYD
;
A
#
# COMPACT_ATOMS: atom_id res chain seq x y z
N MET A 1 -26.45 -12.94 2.86
CA MET A 1 -25.57 -11.77 2.66
C MET A 1 -24.23 -12.28 2.21
N LYS A 2 -23.80 -11.88 1.02
CA LYS A 2 -22.62 -12.45 0.38
C LYS A 2 -21.33 -11.73 0.80
N TYR A 3 -21.40 -10.43 1.03
CA TYR A 3 -20.23 -9.61 1.30
C TYR A 3 -20.36 -8.78 2.58
N SER A 4 -19.28 -8.71 3.37
CA SER A 4 -19.09 -7.75 4.45
C SER A 4 -17.89 -6.86 4.10
N ILE A 5 -18.13 -5.57 3.91
CA ILE A 5 -17.09 -4.58 3.61
C ILE A 5 -16.58 -4.03 4.95
N ILE A 6 -15.30 -4.23 5.24
CA ILE A 6 -14.67 -3.86 6.52
C ILE A 6 -13.79 -2.63 6.30
N ILE A 7 -14.10 -1.54 6.99
CA ILE A 7 -13.45 -0.25 6.83
C ILE A 7 -12.89 0.20 8.19
N PRO A 8 -11.57 0.09 8.42
CA PRO A 8 -10.93 0.71 9.57
C PRO A 8 -10.81 2.22 9.35
N VAL A 9 -11.16 3.02 10.34
CA VAL A 9 -11.14 4.49 10.25
C VAL A 9 -10.33 5.09 11.39
N PHE A 10 -9.51 6.11 11.08
CA PHE A 10 -8.84 6.93 12.08
C PHE A 10 -8.69 8.38 11.61
N ASN A 11 -9.45 9.30 12.22
CA ASN A 11 -9.45 10.74 11.93
C ASN A 11 -9.67 11.11 10.44
N ARG A 12 -10.65 10.47 9.76
CA ARG A 12 -10.86 10.61 8.31
C ARG A 12 -12.34 10.68 7.91
N PRO A 13 -13.17 11.55 8.53
CA PRO A 13 -14.59 11.61 8.22
C PRO A 13 -14.88 11.95 6.75
N ASP A 14 -14.10 12.86 6.14
CA ASP A 14 -14.32 13.30 4.75
C ASP A 14 -14.06 12.16 3.75
N GLU A 15 -13.01 11.35 3.98
CA GLU A 15 -12.70 10.20 3.13
C GLU A 15 -13.75 9.09 3.28
N VAL A 16 -14.30 8.91 4.49
CA VAL A 16 -15.42 7.98 4.73
C VAL A 16 -16.67 8.44 3.98
N ASP A 17 -16.95 9.74 3.93
CA ASP A 17 -18.11 10.29 3.19
C ASP A 17 -18.02 9.93 1.69
N GLU A 18 -16.86 10.16 1.06
CA GLU A 18 -16.64 9.79 -0.35
C GLU A 18 -16.76 8.28 -0.60
N LEU A 19 -16.20 7.46 0.31
CA LEU A 19 -16.28 6.00 0.19
C LEU A 19 -17.73 5.52 0.32
N LEU A 20 -18.47 5.99 1.32
CA LEU A 20 -19.88 5.62 1.53
C LEU A 20 -20.75 6.08 0.35
N GLN A 21 -20.54 7.29 -0.17
CA GLN A 21 -21.21 7.75 -1.38
C GLN A 21 -21.00 6.76 -2.54
N SER A 22 -19.77 6.33 -2.78
CA SER A 22 -19.46 5.37 -3.84
C SER A 22 -20.09 3.97 -3.63
N LEU A 23 -20.32 3.60 -2.37
CA LEU A 23 -21.00 2.35 -2.01
C LEU A 23 -22.52 2.43 -2.26
N THR A 24 -23.13 3.62 -2.15
CA THR A 24 -24.55 3.78 -2.53
C THR A 24 -24.77 3.57 -4.02
N GLU A 25 -23.74 3.78 -4.85
CA GLU A 25 -23.82 3.66 -6.30
C GLU A 25 -23.58 2.23 -6.82
N GLN A 26 -23.23 1.28 -5.94
CA GLN A 26 -22.97 -0.11 -6.35
C GLN A 26 -24.21 -0.75 -6.99
N THR A 27 -24.01 -1.44 -8.10
CA THR A 27 -25.10 -2.17 -8.81
C THR A 27 -25.55 -3.43 -8.07
N VAL A 28 -24.66 -4.06 -7.30
CA VAL A 28 -24.95 -5.19 -6.40
C VAL A 28 -25.23 -4.64 -5.01
N LYS A 29 -26.35 -5.06 -4.37
CA LYS A 29 -26.80 -4.55 -3.09
C LYS A 29 -26.75 -5.55 -1.93
N ASP A 30 -26.38 -6.81 -2.18
CA ASP A 30 -26.31 -7.84 -1.13
C ASP A 30 -25.01 -7.79 -0.33
N PHE A 31 -24.80 -6.68 0.39
CA PHE A 31 -23.65 -6.47 1.26
C PHE A 31 -24.00 -5.65 2.52
N GLU A 32 -23.19 -5.80 3.55
CA GLU A 32 -23.13 -4.92 4.72
C GLU A 32 -21.81 -4.16 4.74
N VAL A 33 -21.79 -3.04 5.42
CA VAL A 33 -20.58 -2.25 5.66
C VAL A 33 -20.33 -2.15 7.15
N VAL A 34 -19.19 -2.64 7.59
CA VAL A 34 -18.75 -2.61 8.98
C VAL A 34 -17.64 -1.57 9.12
N ILE A 35 -17.97 -0.46 9.74
CA ILE A 35 -17.04 0.64 10.01
C ILE A 35 -16.49 0.49 11.42
N VAL A 36 -15.16 0.47 11.53
CA VAL A 36 -14.46 0.36 12.81
C VAL A 36 -13.62 1.61 13.04
N GLU A 37 -14.13 2.48 13.89
CA GLU A 37 -13.42 3.68 14.34
C GLU A 37 -12.34 3.29 15.35
N ASP A 38 -11.09 3.52 15.01
CA ASP A 38 -9.91 3.07 15.78
C ASP A 38 -9.36 4.19 16.67
N GLY A 39 -10.19 4.73 17.56
CA GLY A 39 -9.78 5.73 18.56
C GLY A 39 -9.61 7.13 17.99
N SER A 40 -10.40 7.54 17.00
CA SER A 40 -10.35 8.87 16.39
C SER A 40 -10.69 9.97 17.37
N LYS A 41 -9.98 11.10 17.24
CA LYS A 41 -10.34 12.37 17.89
C LYS A 41 -11.50 13.07 17.14
N THR A 42 -11.58 12.84 15.83
CA THR A 42 -12.66 13.31 14.96
C THR A 42 -13.36 12.08 14.38
N PRO A 43 -14.36 11.53 15.06
CA PRO A 43 -15.11 10.36 14.61
C PRO A 43 -15.92 10.64 13.34
N CYS A 44 -16.19 9.59 12.55
CA CYS A 44 -17.02 9.67 11.36
C CYS A 44 -18.50 9.28 11.60
N LYS A 45 -18.95 9.20 12.86
CA LYS A 45 -20.32 8.73 13.20
C LYS A 45 -21.41 9.53 12.49
N ASP A 46 -21.30 10.87 12.50
CA ASP A 46 -22.28 11.75 11.86
C ASP A 46 -22.35 11.54 10.33
N VAL A 47 -21.20 11.21 9.73
CA VAL A 47 -21.11 10.84 8.30
C VAL A 47 -21.84 9.52 8.07
N VAL A 48 -21.59 8.51 8.91
CA VAL A 48 -22.22 7.19 8.79
C VAL A 48 -23.74 7.30 8.86
N ASP A 49 -24.24 8.12 9.77
CA ASP A 49 -25.70 8.31 9.97
C ASP A 49 -26.41 8.90 8.74
N LYS A 50 -25.74 9.70 7.90
CA LYS A 50 -26.30 10.23 6.64
C LYS A 50 -26.68 9.13 5.64
N TYR A 51 -26.01 7.99 5.70
CA TYR A 51 -26.19 6.88 4.74
C TYR A 51 -26.98 5.71 5.31
N ALA A 52 -27.46 5.78 6.57
CA ALA A 52 -28.11 4.68 7.27
C ALA A 52 -29.38 4.15 6.57
N GLU A 53 -30.09 5.01 5.83
CA GLU A 53 -31.29 4.62 5.07
C GLU A 53 -30.95 3.99 3.70
N GLN A 54 -29.74 4.18 3.19
CA GLN A 54 -29.32 3.76 1.86
C GLN A 54 -28.45 2.50 1.88
N LEU A 55 -27.73 2.27 2.98
CA LEU A 55 -26.76 1.19 3.14
C LEU A 55 -27.02 0.44 4.46
N HIS A 56 -26.76 -0.87 4.46
CA HIS A 56 -26.75 -1.65 5.70
C HIS A 56 -25.42 -1.38 6.44
N LEU A 57 -25.39 -0.36 7.28
CA LEU A 57 -24.23 0.14 8.01
C LEU A 57 -24.22 -0.36 9.45
N ILE A 58 -23.02 -0.79 9.89
CA ILE A 58 -22.75 -1.16 11.29
C ILE A 58 -21.51 -0.39 11.71
N TYR A 59 -21.65 0.44 12.76
CA TYR A 59 -20.56 1.27 13.26
C TYR A 59 -20.11 0.81 14.63
N TYR A 60 -18.80 0.65 14.77
CA TYR A 60 -18.15 0.34 16.05
C TYR A 60 -17.07 1.36 16.35
N TYR A 61 -16.95 1.72 17.62
CA TYR A 61 -15.83 2.50 18.14
C TYR A 61 -14.99 1.63 19.09
N LYS A 62 -13.67 1.68 18.96
CA LYS A 62 -12.73 1.03 19.86
C LYS A 62 -11.54 1.94 20.14
N GLU A 63 -10.82 1.66 21.24
CA GLU A 63 -9.54 2.32 21.50
C GLU A 63 -8.54 2.03 20.38
N ASN A 64 -7.64 3.00 20.12
CA ASN A 64 -6.66 2.89 19.06
C ASN A 64 -5.77 1.65 19.26
N GLY A 65 -5.70 0.84 18.23
CA GLY A 65 -4.88 -0.38 18.19
C GLY A 65 -4.22 -0.58 16.83
N GLY A 66 -4.45 0.34 15.91
CA GLY A 66 -3.94 0.30 14.55
C GLY A 66 -4.85 -0.46 13.57
N PRO A 67 -4.57 -0.35 12.26
CA PRO A 67 -5.47 -0.82 11.20
C PRO A 67 -5.66 -2.33 11.20
N GLY A 68 -4.64 -3.13 11.50
CA GLY A 68 -4.75 -4.60 11.57
C GLY A 68 -5.76 -5.07 12.61
N PRO A 69 -5.60 -4.71 13.91
CA PRO A 69 -6.58 -4.97 14.95
C PRO A 69 -7.98 -4.41 14.67
N ALA A 70 -8.10 -3.23 14.05
CA ALA A 70 -9.40 -2.68 13.69
C ALA A 70 -10.11 -3.52 12.62
N ARG A 71 -9.37 -3.99 11.60
CA ARG A 71 -9.89 -4.93 10.58
C ARG A 71 -10.34 -6.25 11.22
N ASN A 72 -9.52 -6.85 12.11
CA ASN A 72 -9.87 -8.06 12.82
C ASN A 72 -11.16 -7.90 13.63
N TYR A 73 -11.28 -6.78 14.36
CA TYR A 73 -12.47 -6.45 15.14
C TYR A 73 -13.74 -6.39 14.29
N GLY A 74 -13.63 -5.80 13.08
CA GLY A 74 -14.73 -5.75 12.12
C GLY A 74 -15.10 -7.13 11.56
N VAL A 75 -14.10 -7.95 11.19
CA VAL A 75 -14.33 -9.28 10.64
C VAL A 75 -14.97 -10.23 11.65
N GLU A 76 -14.61 -10.16 12.93
CA GLU A 76 -15.25 -10.96 14.00
C GLU A 76 -16.76 -10.73 14.08
N ARG A 77 -17.24 -9.56 13.60
CA ARG A 77 -18.66 -9.15 13.66
C ARG A 77 -19.35 -9.21 12.30
N ALA A 78 -18.61 -9.55 11.27
CA ALA A 78 -19.10 -9.68 9.90
C ALA A 78 -19.97 -10.93 9.71
N LYS A 79 -21.00 -10.82 8.86
CA LYS A 79 -21.94 -11.91 8.58
C LYS A 79 -21.78 -12.49 7.17
N GLY A 80 -21.15 -11.75 6.25
CA GLY A 80 -20.96 -12.16 4.85
C GLY A 80 -20.04 -13.37 4.70
N ASP A 81 -20.20 -14.10 3.60
CA ASP A 81 -19.35 -15.25 3.27
C ASP A 81 -17.93 -14.81 2.88
N TYR A 82 -17.83 -13.65 2.24
CA TYR A 82 -16.58 -12.96 1.93
C TYR A 82 -16.46 -11.66 2.72
N VAL A 83 -15.29 -11.42 3.29
CA VAL A 83 -14.90 -10.13 3.86
C VAL A 83 -14.07 -9.36 2.84
N LEU A 84 -14.51 -8.13 2.54
CA LEU A 84 -13.83 -7.20 1.66
C LEU A 84 -13.17 -6.12 2.51
N ILE A 85 -11.85 -6.14 2.57
CA ILE A 85 -11.08 -5.16 3.32
C ILE A 85 -10.80 -3.97 2.41
N LEU A 86 -11.22 -2.78 2.83
CA LEU A 86 -10.98 -1.52 2.12
C LEU A 86 -10.40 -0.49 3.09
N ASP A 87 -9.47 0.34 2.61
CA ASP A 87 -9.01 1.49 3.38
C ASP A 87 -10.01 2.65 3.19
N SER A 88 -10.17 3.50 4.20
CA SER A 88 -11.14 4.61 4.20
C SER A 88 -10.91 5.65 3.10
N ASP A 89 -9.70 5.71 2.53
CA ASP A 89 -9.29 6.61 1.46
C ASP A 89 -9.47 6.02 0.04
N CYS A 90 -10.31 4.98 -0.07
CA CYS A 90 -10.70 4.39 -1.35
C CYS A 90 -12.04 4.96 -1.84
N VAL A 91 -12.20 5.03 -3.16
CA VAL A 91 -13.48 5.29 -3.85
C VAL A 91 -13.70 4.18 -4.87
N LEU A 92 -14.92 3.67 -4.97
CA LEU A 92 -15.23 2.49 -5.77
C LEU A 92 -15.96 2.87 -7.06
N PRO A 93 -15.66 2.24 -8.20
CA PRO A 93 -16.53 2.34 -9.37
C PRO A 93 -17.87 1.63 -9.10
N PRO A 94 -18.99 2.07 -9.72
CA PRO A 94 -20.32 1.47 -9.49
C PRO A 94 -20.40 -0.03 -9.79
N THR A 95 -19.50 -0.55 -10.61
CA THR A 95 -19.42 -1.95 -11.04
C THR A 95 -18.46 -2.80 -10.20
N TYR A 96 -17.88 -2.28 -9.12
CA TYR A 96 -16.85 -2.98 -8.33
C TYR A 96 -17.32 -4.34 -7.80
N LEU A 97 -18.47 -4.38 -7.12
CA LEU A 97 -19.03 -5.62 -6.58
C LEU A 97 -19.50 -6.57 -7.71
N ALA A 98 -20.05 -6.04 -8.79
CA ALA A 98 -20.44 -6.85 -9.95
C ALA A 98 -19.22 -7.51 -10.62
N ALA A 99 -18.09 -6.82 -10.71
CA ALA A 99 -16.83 -7.37 -11.19
C ALA A 99 -16.32 -8.51 -10.29
N ILE A 100 -16.41 -8.35 -8.97
CA ILE A 100 -16.09 -9.43 -8.02
C ILE A 100 -17.00 -10.64 -8.24
N GLU A 101 -18.30 -10.44 -8.40
CA GLU A 101 -19.25 -11.54 -8.65
C GLU A 101 -18.95 -12.28 -9.94
N ALA A 102 -18.71 -11.58 -11.02
CA ALA A 102 -18.38 -12.16 -12.31
C ALA A 102 -17.12 -13.04 -12.23
N GLU A 103 -16.06 -12.54 -11.56
CA GLU A 103 -14.81 -13.29 -11.37
C GLU A 103 -14.98 -14.51 -10.45
N LEU A 104 -15.73 -14.40 -9.35
CA LEU A 104 -16.00 -15.52 -8.45
C LEU A 104 -16.89 -16.58 -9.08
N ASN A 105 -17.88 -16.19 -9.87
CA ASN A 105 -18.76 -17.12 -10.57
C ASN A 105 -18.03 -17.87 -11.69
N SER A 106 -17.11 -17.22 -12.42
CA SER A 106 -16.34 -17.84 -13.48
C SER A 106 -15.27 -18.80 -12.97
N ASN A 107 -14.58 -18.45 -11.90
CA ASN A 107 -13.48 -19.22 -11.33
C ASN A 107 -13.32 -18.93 -9.84
N PRO A 108 -14.00 -19.66 -8.95
CA PRO A 108 -13.97 -19.43 -7.52
C PRO A 108 -12.56 -19.47 -6.93
N CYS A 109 -12.33 -18.64 -5.90
CA CYS A 109 -11.08 -18.61 -5.15
C CYS A 109 -11.34 -18.25 -3.67
N ASP A 110 -10.33 -18.46 -2.83
CA ASP A 110 -10.45 -18.25 -1.39
C ASP A 110 -10.09 -16.83 -0.98
N ALA A 111 -9.19 -16.20 -1.77
CA ALA A 111 -8.80 -14.81 -1.60
C ALA A 111 -8.56 -14.15 -2.95
N PHE A 112 -8.71 -12.83 -2.99
CA PHE A 112 -8.45 -12.02 -4.17
C PHE A 112 -8.09 -10.59 -3.79
N GLY A 113 -7.67 -9.82 -4.76
CA GLY A 113 -7.52 -8.37 -4.66
C GLY A 113 -7.57 -7.74 -6.03
N GLY A 114 -7.85 -6.46 -6.07
CA GLY A 114 -7.87 -5.66 -7.27
C GLY A 114 -6.76 -4.60 -7.29
N PRO A 115 -6.47 -4.02 -8.46
CA PRO A 115 -5.52 -2.94 -8.59
C PRO A 115 -6.06 -1.63 -8.03
N ASP A 116 -5.15 -0.72 -7.70
CA ASP A 116 -5.47 0.68 -7.44
C ASP A 116 -5.22 1.52 -8.69
N ARG A 117 -6.03 2.56 -8.86
CA ARG A 117 -5.90 3.54 -9.95
C ARG A 117 -5.76 4.95 -9.38
N ALA A 118 -5.02 5.81 -10.08
CA ALA A 118 -5.00 7.23 -9.79
C ALA A 118 -6.30 7.88 -10.28
N HIS A 119 -6.92 8.72 -9.43
CA HIS A 119 -8.07 9.50 -9.82
C HIS A 119 -7.63 10.74 -10.62
N GLU A 120 -8.49 11.21 -11.53
CA GLU A 120 -8.19 12.40 -12.36
C GLU A 120 -7.95 13.66 -11.51
N SER A 121 -8.64 13.78 -10.38
CA SER A 121 -8.52 14.89 -9.42
C SER A 121 -7.19 14.91 -8.64
N PHE A 122 -6.31 13.92 -8.82
CA PHE A 122 -5.05 13.90 -8.10
C PHE A 122 -4.20 15.13 -8.40
N THR A 123 -3.65 15.72 -7.34
CA THR A 123 -2.71 16.84 -7.44
C THR A 123 -1.45 16.42 -8.22
N PRO A 124 -0.67 17.37 -8.76
CA PRO A 124 0.60 17.04 -9.42
C PRO A 124 1.55 16.20 -8.55
N VAL A 125 1.60 16.46 -7.24
CA VAL A 125 2.40 15.66 -6.28
C VAL A 125 1.88 14.23 -6.17
N GLN A 126 0.58 14.04 -6.05
CA GLN A 126 -0.02 12.69 -6.00
C GLN A 126 0.20 11.90 -7.30
N LYS A 127 0.14 12.58 -8.46
CA LYS A 127 0.45 11.96 -9.77
C LYS A 127 1.92 11.56 -9.87
N ALA A 128 2.83 12.41 -9.39
CA ALA A 128 4.26 12.11 -9.32
C ALA A 128 4.56 10.91 -8.39
N ILE A 129 3.95 10.86 -7.21
CA ILE A 129 4.04 9.72 -6.29
C ILE A 129 3.47 8.45 -6.95
N SER A 130 2.33 8.55 -7.63
CA SER A 130 1.75 7.42 -8.35
C SER A 130 2.68 6.90 -9.43
N TYR A 131 3.29 7.78 -10.23
CA TYR A 131 4.31 7.43 -11.20
C TYR A 131 5.48 6.68 -10.55
N SER A 132 6.08 7.23 -9.49
CA SER A 132 7.20 6.57 -8.82
C SER A 132 6.85 5.18 -8.28
N MET A 133 5.61 4.97 -7.83
CA MET A 133 5.14 3.68 -7.30
C MET A 133 4.81 2.64 -8.37
N THR A 134 4.62 3.03 -9.63
CA THR A 134 4.14 2.15 -10.72
C THR A 134 5.11 2.05 -11.90
N SER A 135 6.03 3.01 -12.06
CA SER A 135 6.99 3.02 -13.16
C SER A 135 7.93 1.81 -13.12
N PHE A 136 8.25 1.29 -14.29
CA PHE A 136 9.26 0.25 -14.46
C PHE A 136 10.63 0.70 -13.95
N PHE A 137 10.99 1.96 -14.18
CA PHE A 137 12.30 2.50 -13.81
C PHE A 137 12.52 2.68 -12.31
N THR A 138 11.47 2.62 -11.51
CA THR A 138 11.53 2.75 -10.04
C THR A 138 11.21 1.46 -9.31
N THR A 139 10.29 0.63 -9.85
CA THR A 139 9.80 -0.59 -9.20
C THR A 139 10.21 -1.87 -9.90
N GLY A 140 10.88 -1.79 -11.05
CA GLY A 140 11.24 -2.96 -11.85
C GLY A 140 10.02 -3.73 -12.38
N GLY A 141 8.86 -3.07 -12.50
CA GLY A 141 7.63 -3.69 -13.00
C GLY A 141 6.85 -4.56 -11.98
N ILE A 142 7.23 -4.54 -10.70
CA ILE A 142 6.50 -5.28 -9.64
C ILE A 142 5.10 -4.71 -9.43
N ARG A 143 4.92 -3.41 -9.62
CA ARG A 143 3.64 -2.71 -9.56
C ARG A 143 3.31 -2.12 -10.92
N GLY A 144 2.03 -2.11 -11.27
CA GLY A 144 1.56 -1.52 -12.53
C GLY A 144 1.85 -2.33 -13.80
N GLY A 145 2.58 -3.43 -13.72
CA GLY A 145 2.90 -4.27 -14.88
C GLY A 145 1.73 -5.15 -15.32
N LYS A 146 1.45 -5.19 -16.63
CA LYS A 146 0.45 -6.11 -17.23
C LYS A 146 0.89 -7.59 -17.23
N LYS A 147 2.16 -7.88 -16.97
CA LYS A 147 2.71 -9.25 -16.94
C LYS A 147 2.79 -9.74 -15.49
N LYS A 148 2.20 -10.91 -15.22
CA LYS A 148 2.35 -11.65 -13.97
C LYS A 148 3.81 -12.08 -13.82
N LEU A 149 4.57 -11.39 -12.98
CA LEU A 149 5.94 -11.81 -12.64
C LEU A 149 5.96 -12.94 -11.61
N ASP A 150 4.87 -13.14 -10.83
CA ASP A 150 4.78 -14.15 -9.79
C ASP A 150 3.38 -14.17 -9.15
N LYS A 151 3.24 -14.84 -7.98
CA LYS A 151 2.04 -14.84 -7.15
C LYS A 151 1.59 -13.41 -6.83
N PHE A 152 0.30 -13.13 -7.01
CA PHE A 152 -0.29 -11.85 -6.65
C PHE A 152 -0.53 -11.82 -5.12
N TYR A 153 0.02 -10.84 -4.44
CA TYR A 153 -0.17 -10.60 -3.01
C TYR A 153 -1.21 -9.49 -2.81
N PRO A 154 -2.46 -9.81 -2.43
CA PRO A 154 -3.47 -8.80 -2.15
C PRO A 154 -3.00 -7.79 -1.10
N ARG A 155 -3.42 -6.54 -1.27
CA ARG A 155 -3.10 -5.44 -0.34
C ARG A 155 -4.35 -5.03 0.40
N SER A 156 -4.20 -4.58 1.63
CA SER A 156 -5.32 -4.27 2.51
C SER A 156 -6.28 -3.18 2.00
N PHE A 157 -5.83 -2.31 1.11
CA PHE A 157 -6.69 -1.30 0.51
C PHE A 157 -7.75 -1.88 -0.45
N ASN A 158 -7.57 -3.11 -0.94
CA ASN A 158 -8.50 -3.80 -1.84
C ASN A 158 -8.24 -5.31 -1.80
N MET A 159 -8.72 -5.96 -0.74
CA MET A 159 -8.52 -7.39 -0.49
C MET A 159 -9.85 -8.05 -0.14
N GLY A 160 -10.20 -9.11 -0.86
CA GLY A 160 -11.32 -9.99 -0.53
C GLY A 160 -10.84 -11.35 -0.06
N VAL A 161 -11.45 -11.90 0.98
CA VAL A 161 -11.10 -13.21 1.54
C VAL A 161 -12.38 -13.91 2.02
N LYS A 162 -12.51 -15.20 1.78
CA LYS A 162 -13.56 -15.99 2.45
C LYS A 162 -13.44 -15.83 3.97
N ARG A 163 -14.54 -15.53 4.64
CA ARG A 163 -14.53 -15.31 6.09
C ARG A 163 -14.01 -16.51 6.86
N GLU A 164 -14.33 -17.75 6.44
CA GLU A 164 -13.79 -18.98 7.02
C GLU A 164 -12.26 -19.07 6.92
N VAL A 165 -11.67 -18.67 5.77
CA VAL A 165 -10.22 -18.66 5.55
C VAL A 165 -9.56 -17.57 6.37
N TYR A 166 -10.19 -16.39 6.46
CA TYR A 166 -9.71 -15.31 7.31
C TYR A 166 -9.59 -15.75 8.76
N ASN A 167 -10.63 -16.40 9.28
CA ASN A 167 -10.69 -16.89 10.65
C ASN A 167 -9.71 -18.05 10.89
N ALA A 168 -9.61 -19.00 9.97
CA ALA A 168 -8.66 -20.11 10.04
C ALA A 168 -7.20 -19.65 10.10
N LEU A 169 -6.88 -18.54 9.43
CA LEU A 169 -5.54 -17.92 9.44
C LEU A 169 -5.33 -16.95 10.61
N GLY A 170 -6.35 -16.66 11.43
CA GLY A 170 -6.26 -15.75 12.57
C GLY A 170 -6.17 -14.26 12.21
N GLY A 171 -6.60 -13.88 11.00
CA GLY A 171 -6.66 -12.49 10.56
C GLY A 171 -5.30 -11.82 10.41
N PHE A 172 -5.28 -10.49 10.50
CA PHE A 172 -4.05 -9.69 10.45
C PHE A 172 -3.22 -9.83 11.73
N SER A 173 -1.93 -10.01 11.57
CA SER A 173 -0.99 -10.08 12.69
C SER A 173 -0.73 -8.70 13.29
N LYS A 174 -0.26 -8.67 14.55
CA LYS A 174 0.16 -7.44 15.23
C LYS A 174 1.52 -6.95 14.69
N MET A 175 1.56 -6.59 13.43
CA MET A 175 2.69 -5.91 12.80
C MET A 175 2.39 -4.43 12.62
N ARG A 176 3.38 -3.57 12.80
CA ARG A 176 3.20 -2.13 12.53
C ARG A 176 3.07 -1.84 11.04
N PHE A 177 3.87 -2.52 10.24
CA PHE A 177 3.91 -2.35 8.79
C PHE A 177 4.07 -3.69 8.10
N GLY A 178 3.34 -3.89 7.00
CA GLY A 178 3.41 -5.10 6.19
C GLY A 178 2.52 -6.24 6.66
N GLU A 179 1.55 -5.96 7.55
CA GLU A 179 0.56 -6.91 8.03
C GLU A 179 -0.28 -7.52 6.90
N ASP A 180 -0.49 -6.76 5.83
CA ASP A 180 -1.18 -7.20 4.62
C ASP A 180 -0.36 -8.21 3.82
N ILE A 181 0.96 -7.98 3.70
CA ILE A 181 1.87 -8.92 3.05
C ILE A 181 2.04 -10.18 3.91
N ASP A 182 2.18 -10.04 5.23
CA ASP A 182 2.21 -11.17 6.16
C ASP A 182 0.97 -12.06 5.99
N PHE A 183 -0.22 -11.45 5.98
CA PHE A 183 -1.47 -12.17 5.80
C PHE A 183 -1.54 -12.85 4.42
N SER A 184 -1.15 -12.15 3.36
CA SER A 184 -1.08 -12.73 2.01
C SER A 184 -0.12 -13.92 1.93
N ILE A 185 1.04 -13.86 2.60
CA ILE A 185 1.99 -14.99 2.67
C ILE A 185 1.34 -16.17 3.38
N ARG A 186 0.58 -15.94 4.47
CA ARG A 186 -0.12 -17.00 5.20
C ARG A 186 -1.24 -17.64 4.38
N ILE A 187 -1.95 -16.86 3.55
CA ILE A 187 -2.92 -17.39 2.57
C ILE A 187 -2.22 -18.40 1.64
N PHE A 188 -1.08 -18.04 1.05
CA PHE A 188 -0.34 -18.95 0.16
C PHE A 188 0.25 -20.15 0.87
N LYS A 189 0.79 -19.98 2.09
CA LYS A 189 1.33 -21.09 2.88
C LYS A 189 0.25 -22.06 3.34
N GLY A 190 -0.96 -21.55 3.56
CA GLY A 190 -2.14 -22.37 3.88
C GLY A 190 -2.72 -23.15 2.68
N GLY A 191 -2.14 -22.99 1.49
CA GLY A 191 -2.61 -23.69 0.27
C GLY A 191 -3.86 -23.07 -0.35
N TYR A 192 -4.31 -21.90 0.11
CA TYR A 192 -5.50 -21.25 -0.39
C TYR A 192 -5.27 -20.60 -1.76
N LYS A 193 -6.30 -20.65 -2.60
CA LYS A 193 -6.28 -20.09 -3.95
C LYS A 193 -6.49 -18.58 -3.91
N CYS A 194 -5.47 -17.84 -4.36
CA CYS A 194 -5.51 -16.38 -4.43
C CYS A 194 -5.42 -15.89 -5.87
N ARG A 195 -6.26 -14.89 -6.25
CA ARG A 195 -6.34 -14.36 -7.62
C ARG A 195 -6.29 -12.83 -7.64
N LEU A 196 -5.79 -12.28 -8.75
CA LEU A 196 -5.97 -10.88 -9.10
C LEU A 196 -7.28 -10.74 -9.89
N PHE A 197 -8.12 -9.78 -9.50
CA PHE A 197 -9.34 -9.38 -10.20
C PHE A 197 -9.11 -8.01 -10.84
N PRO A 198 -8.72 -7.95 -12.12
CA PRO A 198 -8.32 -6.70 -12.77
C PRO A 198 -9.42 -5.64 -12.83
N GLU A 199 -10.68 -6.09 -12.94
CA GLU A 199 -11.84 -5.19 -13.06
C GLU A 199 -12.42 -4.78 -11.69
N ALA A 200 -12.04 -5.45 -10.61
CA ALA A 200 -12.37 -5.04 -9.24
C ALA A 200 -11.32 -4.03 -8.72
N TRP A 201 -11.15 -2.94 -9.44
CA TRP A 201 -10.22 -1.88 -9.08
C TRP A 201 -10.85 -0.80 -8.20
N VAL A 202 -10.00 -0.04 -7.49
CA VAL A 202 -10.43 1.11 -6.66
C VAL A 202 -9.59 2.34 -7.00
N TRP A 203 -10.16 3.53 -6.86
CA TRP A 203 -9.37 4.74 -6.74
C TRP A 203 -8.85 4.81 -5.30
N HIS A 204 -7.53 4.82 -5.14
CA HIS A 204 -6.89 4.88 -3.83
C HIS A 204 -6.09 6.17 -3.72
N LYS A 205 -6.44 7.04 -2.76
CA LYS A 205 -5.78 8.34 -2.58
C LYS A 205 -4.31 8.15 -2.23
N ARG A 206 -3.45 8.82 -2.98
CA ARG A 206 -2.01 8.85 -2.69
C ARG A 206 -1.71 9.86 -1.59
N ARG A 207 -0.56 9.73 -0.95
CA ARG A 207 -0.05 10.72 0.00
C ARG A 207 0.00 12.09 -0.67
N THR A 208 -0.34 13.13 0.08
CA THR A 208 -0.49 14.49 -0.42
C THR A 208 0.82 15.27 -0.48
N ASP A 209 1.85 14.79 0.22
CA ASP A 209 3.18 15.42 0.32
C ASP A 209 4.31 14.39 0.33
N MET A 210 5.53 14.86 0.04
CA MET A 210 6.73 14.03 -0.07
C MET A 210 7.21 13.50 1.29
N ASP A 211 6.98 14.24 2.39
CA ASP A 211 7.40 13.82 3.73
C ASP A 211 6.59 12.61 4.21
N LYS A 212 5.27 12.66 4.03
CA LYS A 212 4.40 11.51 4.32
C LYS A 212 4.72 10.33 3.42
N PHE A 213 5.06 10.59 2.16
CA PHE A 213 5.48 9.56 1.23
C PHE A 213 6.81 8.94 1.65
N PHE A 214 7.81 9.74 2.04
CA PHE A 214 9.09 9.25 2.58
C PHE A 214 8.87 8.33 3.78
N LYS A 215 8.07 8.76 4.77
CA LYS A 215 7.72 7.94 5.94
C LYS A 215 7.08 6.59 5.52
N GLN A 216 6.18 6.60 4.56
CA GLN A 216 5.53 5.40 4.05
C GLN A 216 6.53 4.41 3.45
N VAL A 217 7.40 4.87 2.55
CA VAL A 217 8.37 3.99 1.88
C VAL A 217 9.51 3.55 2.82
N PHE A 218 9.92 4.40 3.76
CA PHE A 218 10.87 4.06 4.81
C PHE A 218 10.36 2.91 5.68
N ASN A 219 9.10 2.99 6.10
CA ASN A 219 8.45 1.93 6.86
C ASN A 219 8.28 0.64 6.03
N SER A 220 8.09 0.77 4.72
CA SER A 220 8.06 -0.40 3.81
C SER A 220 9.42 -1.11 3.74
N GLY A 221 10.52 -0.36 3.78
CA GLY A 221 11.88 -0.92 3.90
C GLY A 221 12.09 -1.68 5.21
N ILE A 222 11.65 -1.10 6.34
CA ILE A 222 11.68 -1.77 7.65
C ILE A 222 10.86 -3.06 7.64
N ALA A 223 9.64 -2.99 7.11
CA ALA A 223 8.73 -4.13 7.04
C ALA A 223 9.34 -5.32 6.30
N ARG A 224 10.15 -5.09 5.27
CA ARG A 224 10.75 -6.15 4.47
C ARG A 224 11.68 -7.06 5.28
N ILE A 225 12.49 -6.50 6.18
CA ILE A 225 13.35 -7.27 7.08
C ILE A 225 12.53 -8.06 8.11
N ASN A 226 11.48 -7.45 8.66
CA ASN A 226 10.59 -8.11 9.61
C ASN A 226 9.84 -9.29 8.96
N LEU A 227 9.35 -9.09 7.72
CA LEU A 227 8.70 -10.14 6.94
C LEU A 227 9.66 -11.30 6.62
N GLU A 228 10.92 -11.02 6.24
CA GLU A 228 11.90 -12.08 6.01
C GLU A 228 12.20 -12.88 7.28
N LYS A 229 12.26 -12.22 8.44
CA LYS A 229 12.45 -12.91 9.72
C LYS A 229 11.25 -13.76 10.14
N ARG A 230 10.03 -13.34 9.81
CA ARG A 230 8.80 -14.11 10.07
C ARG A 230 8.57 -15.20 9.04
N HIS A 231 8.94 -14.93 7.80
CA HIS A 231 8.77 -15.80 6.65
C HIS A 231 10.08 -15.95 5.89
N PRO A 232 11.03 -16.75 6.37
CA PRO A 232 12.30 -16.99 5.70
C PRO A 232 12.10 -17.38 4.23
N GLY A 233 12.89 -16.77 3.32
CA GLY A 233 12.77 -16.94 1.87
C GLY A 233 11.68 -16.06 1.21
N SER A 234 11.04 -15.16 1.93
CA SER A 234 10.09 -14.21 1.35
C SER A 234 10.78 -13.03 0.65
N MET A 235 12.05 -12.79 0.92
CA MET A 235 12.84 -11.74 0.30
C MET A 235 13.31 -12.18 -1.09
N LYS A 236 13.13 -11.31 -2.08
CA LYS A 236 13.62 -11.49 -3.45
C LYS A 236 14.70 -10.45 -3.75
N LEU A 237 15.57 -10.70 -4.71
CA LEU A 237 16.64 -9.78 -5.12
C LEU A 237 16.11 -8.38 -5.43
N VAL A 238 14.95 -8.28 -6.05
CA VAL A 238 14.30 -7.00 -6.37
C VAL A 238 14.04 -6.13 -5.14
N HIS A 239 13.84 -6.71 -3.97
CA HIS A 239 13.68 -5.95 -2.71
C HIS A 239 14.99 -5.31 -2.21
N LEU A 240 16.14 -5.72 -2.74
CA LEU A 240 17.44 -5.14 -2.43
C LEU A 240 17.80 -3.97 -3.35
N LEU A 241 17.12 -3.83 -4.51
CA LEU A 241 17.45 -2.81 -5.50
C LEU A 241 17.38 -1.37 -4.94
N PRO A 242 16.37 -0.95 -4.15
CA PRO A 242 16.38 0.40 -3.58
C PRO A 242 17.55 0.63 -2.61
N THR A 243 17.96 -0.40 -1.87
CA THR A 243 19.13 -0.33 -0.98
C THR A 243 20.44 -0.22 -1.76
N ALA A 244 20.58 -1.02 -2.81
CA ALA A 244 21.74 -0.95 -3.71
C ALA A 244 21.82 0.42 -4.42
N PHE A 245 20.67 0.95 -4.87
CA PHE A 245 20.58 2.29 -5.44
C PHE A 245 21.05 3.34 -4.43
N THR A 246 20.53 3.30 -3.19
CA THR A 246 20.89 4.25 -2.13
C THR A 246 22.41 4.25 -1.87
N ILE A 247 23.01 3.07 -1.70
CA ILE A 247 24.46 2.93 -1.47
C ILE A 247 25.23 3.40 -2.71
N GLY A 248 24.79 3.02 -3.90
CA GLY A 248 25.44 3.41 -5.16
C GLY A 248 25.46 4.93 -5.39
N VAL A 249 24.32 5.59 -5.20
CA VAL A 249 24.24 7.05 -5.34
C VAL A 249 25.10 7.77 -4.31
N ILE A 250 25.07 7.34 -3.03
CA ILE A 250 25.95 7.90 -1.99
C ILE A 250 27.42 7.69 -2.38
N GLY A 251 27.79 6.51 -2.86
CA GLY A 251 29.14 6.20 -3.33
C GLY A 251 29.60 7.09 -4.49
N LEU A 252 28.73 7.30 -5.48
CA LEU A 252 29.04 8.19 -6.63
C LEU A 252 29.22 9.64 -6.19
N ILE A 253 28.38 10.14 -5.24
CA ILE A 253 28.52 11.49 -4.67
C ILE A 253 29.85 11.61 -3.93
N ILE A 254 30.22 10.64 -3.08
CA ILE A 254 31.49 10.63 -2.37
C ILE A 254 32.66 10.61 -3.37
N ALA A 255 32.61 9.78 -4.41
CA ALA A 255 33.64 9.72 -5.45
C ALA A 255 33.76 11.05 -6.18
N ALA A 256 32.64 11.70 -6.52
CA ALA A 256 32.64 13.01 -7.15
C ALA A 256 33.30 14.06 -6.25
N LEU A 257 32.99 14.07 -4.95
CA LEU A 257 33.62 14.99 -3.98
C LEU A 257 35.14 14.76 -3.86
N VAL A 258 35.59 13.49 -3.81
CA VAL A 258 37.00 13.13 -3.77
C VAL A 258 37.71 13.59 -5.03
N PHE A 259 37.18 13.28 -6.23
CA PHE A 259 37.78 13.71 -7.48
C PHE A 259 37.82 15.23 -7.61
N ARG A 260 36.77 15.92 -7.17
CA ARG A 260 36.74 17.38 -7.15
C ARG A 260 37.81 17.95 -6.24
N PHE A 261 38.00 17.37 -5.05
CA PHE A 261 39.04 17.77 -4.10
C PHE A 261 40.47 17.55 -4.67
N MET A 262 40.65 16.47 -5.44
CA MET A 262 41.91 16.17 -6.14
C MET A 262 42.15 17.03 -7.37
N GLY A 263 41.27 17.98 -7.72
CA GLY A 263 41.37 18.81 -8.91
C GLY A 263 41.13 18.07 -10.25
N SER A 264 40.60 16.84 -10.18
CA SER A 264 40.39 16.00 -11.36
C SER A 264 38.99 16.23 -11.98
N TRP A 265 38.90 16.26 -13.30
CA TRP A 265 37.61 16.33 -14.02
C TRP A 265 36.76 15.07 -13.92
N LEU A 266 37.26 13.99 -13.35
CA LEU A 266 36.54 12.73 -13.18
C LEU A 266 35.27 12.86 -12.32
N TRP A 267 35.10 13.93 -11.52
CA TRP A 267 33.87 14.18 -10.77
C TRP A 267 32.62 14.33 -11.65
N LEU A 268 32.79 14.86 -12.89
CA LEU A 268 31.68 14.94 -13.85
C LEU A 268 31.23 13.55 -14.28
N TYR A 269 32.17 12.65 -14.57
CA TYR A 269 31.84 11.27 -14.92
C TYR A 269 31.24 10.48 -13.78
N ALA A 270 31.62 10.79 -12.54
CA ALA A 270 31.01 10.16 -11.36
C ALA A 270 29.53 10.55 -11.18
N LEU A 271 29.15 11.77 -11.53
CA LEU A 271 27.75 12.21 -11.46
C LEU A 271 26.90 11.83 -12.68
N LEU A 272 27.52 11.56 -13.80
CA LEU A 272 26.84 11.25 -15.08
C LEU A 272 25.74 10.17 -14.96
N PRO A 273 25.94 9.04 -14.24
CA PRO A 273 24.88 8.04 -14.10
C PRO A 273 23.63 8.59 -13.40
N ILE A 274 23.81 9.46 -12.40
CA ILE A 274 22.69 10.08 -11.67
C ILE A 274 21.95 11.05 -12.59
N GLU A 275 22.66 11.88 -13.35
CA GLU A 275 22.10 12.84 -14.29
C GLU A 275 21.29 12.15 -15.39
N LEU A 276 21.85 11.07 -15.97
CA LEU A 276 21.17 10.28 -17.00
C LEU A 276 19.90 9.60 -16.43
N TYR A 277 19.94 9.11 -15.21
CA TYR A 277 18.77 8.53 -14.56
C TYR A 277 17.69 9.59 -14.27
N CYS A 278 18.08 10.77 -13.79
CA CYS A 278 17.15 11.90 -13.61
C CYS A 278 16.49 12.29 -14.94
N LEU A 279 17.27 12.41 -16.01
CA LEU A 279 16.77 12.76 -17.33
C LEU A 279 15.79 11.70 -17.86
N LEU A 280 16.11 10.43 -17.70
CA LEU A 280 15.25 9.31 -18.09
C LEU A 280 13.90 9.36 -17.36
N LEU A 281 13.91 9.52 -16.03
CA LEU A 281 12.69 9.65 -15.22
C LEU A 281 11.88 10.87 -15.63
N PHE A 282 12.54 12.02 -15.83
CA PHE A 282 11.88 13.25 -16.24
C PHE A 282 11.16 13.09 -17.58
N ILE A 283 11.84 12.55 -18.60
CA ILE A 283 11.27 12.35 -19.93
C ILE A 283 10.10 11.37 -19.86
N ASP A 284 10.29 10.19 -19.28
CA ASP A 284 9.27 9.16 -19.21
C ASP A 284 8.02 9.64 -18.45
N ALA A 285 8.21 10.27 -17.27
CA ALA A 285 7.10 10.79 -16.49
C ALA A 285 6.37 11.96 -17.18
N SER A 286 7.12 12.84 -17.87
CA SER A 286 6.54 13.97 -18.62
C SER A 286 5.66 13.48 -19.77
N ILE A 287 6.10 12.44 -20.49
CA ILE A 287 5.34 11.84 -21.58
C ILE A 287 4.09 11.15 -21.04
N GLN A 288 4.22 10.31 -20.00
CA GLN A 288 3.08 9.57 -19.44
C GLN A 288 2.00 10.47 -18.87
N ASN A 289 2.38 11.57 -18.21
CA ASN A 289 1.45 12.50 -17.56
C ASN A 289 1.13 13.73 -18.42
N LYS A 290 1.70 13.88 -19.61
CA LYS A 290 1.56 15.04 -20.49
C LYS A 290 1.84 16.38 -19.77
N SER A 291 2.82 16.39 -18.88
CA SER A 291 3.15 17.53 -18.01
C SER A 291 4.61 17.51 -17.57
N MET A 292 5.36 18.57 -17.91
CA MET A 292 6.74 18.76 -17.46
C MET A 292 6.83 18.98 -15.94
N VAL A 293 5.84 19.63 -15.34
CA VAL A 293 5.78 19.84 -13.87
C VAL A 293 5.69 18.51 -13.16
N ILE A 294 4.81 17.60 -13.62
CA ILE A 294 4.71 16.25 -13.06
C ILE A 294 6.01 15.48 -13.33
N GLY A 295 6.66 15.70 -14.48
CA GLY A 295 7.97 15.11 -14.79
C GLY A 295 9.02 15.45 -13.74
N ILE A 296 9.18 16.75 -13.41
CA ILE A 296 10.13 17.20 -12.39
C ILE A 296 9.80 16.60 -11.00
N LEU A 297 8.54 16.71 -10.58
CA LEU A 297 8.09 16.14 -9.31
C LEU A 297 8.26 14.62 -9.23
N SER A 298 8.19 13.93 -10.37
CA SER A 298 8.37 12.48 -10.45
C SER A 298 9.82 12.06 -10.23
N VAL A 299 10.78 12.87 -10.64
CA VAL A 299 12.20 12.65 -10.29
C VAL A 299 12.37 12.71 -8.77
N GLU A 300 11.87 13.76 -8.13
CA GLU A 300 11.91 13.89 -6.67
C GLU A 300 11.23 12.70 -6.00
N ALA A 301 10.00 12.35 -6.40
CA ALA A 301 9.25 11.23 -5.84
C ALA A 301 9.98 9.89 -6.01
N ALA A 302 10.67 9.66 -7.12
CA ALA A 302 11.45 8.45 -7.35
C ALA A 302 12.66 8.35 -6.39
N PHE A 303 13.37 9.46 -6.18
CA PHE A 303 14.45 9.51 -5.20
C PHE A 303 13.94 9.33 -3.78
N VAL A 304 12.85 10.01 -3.41
CA VAL A 304 12.16 9.82 -2.11
C VAL A 304 11.82 8.35 -1.89
N GLN A 305 11.27 7.68 -2.91
CA GLN A 305 10.92 6.27 -2.83
C GLN A 305 12.13 5.37 -2.63
N LEU A 306 13.15 5.51 -3.47
CA LEU A 306 14.32 4.63 -3.46
C LEU A 306 15.18 4.84 -2.21
N PHE A 307 15.45 6.11 -1.85
CA PHE A 307 16.19 6.43 -0.62
C PHE A 307 15.40 6.08 0.63
N GLY A 308 14.11 6.45 0.69
CA GLY A 308 13.29 6.15 1.85
C GLY A 308 13.26 4.65 2.14
N TYR A 309 12.96 3.84 1.13
CA TYR A 309 12.97 2.39 1.28
C TYR A 309 14.36 1.85 1.63
N GLY A 310 15.41 2.28 0.91
CA GLY A 310 16.78 1.81 1.14
C GLY A 310 17.28 2.11 2.55
N LEU A 311 17.07 3.33 3.04
CA LEU A 311 17.44 3.73 4.41
C LEU A 311 16.65 2.97 5.47
N GLY A 312 15.34 2.77 5.26
CA GLY A 312 14.50 1.97 6.15
C GLY A 312 14.98 0.52 6.23
N PHE A 313 15.33 -0.06 5.08
CA PHE A 313 15.88 -1.41 4.99
C PHE A 313 17.22 -1.53 5.72
N ILE A 314 18.18 -0.61 5.48
CA ILE A 314 19.49 -0.59 6.15
C ILE A 314 19.31 -0.47 7.66
N LYS A 315 18.45 0.46 8.14
CA LYS A 315 18.16 0.63 9.57
C LYS A 315 17.64 -0.66 10.19
N ALA A 316 16.64 -1.29 9.56
CA ALA A 316 16.05 -2.52 10.07
C ALA A 316 17.05 -3.68 10.03
N TRP A 317 17.82 -3.82 8.94
CA TRP A 317 18.86 -4.83 8.84
C TRP A 317 19.89 -4.67 9.97
N TRP A 318 20.40 -3.46 10.20
CA TRP A 318 21.35 -3.18 11.29
C TRP A 318 20.76 -3.55 12.65
N GLN A 319 19.54 -3.09 12.95
CA GLN A 319 18.91 -3.35 14.24
C GLN A 319 18.58 -4.82 14.46
N ARG A 320 18.05 -5.49 13.44
CA ARG A 320 17.50 -6.85 13.56
C ARG A 320 18.53 -7.95 13.32
N CYS A 321 19.52 -7.72 12.45
CA CYS A 321 20.51 -8.72 12.05
C CYS A 321 21.85 -8.51 12.76
N VAL A 322 22.33 -7.26 12.90
CA VAL A 322 23.60 -6.97 13.56
C VAL A 322 23.42 -6.84 15.07
N LEU A 323 22.55 -5.94 15.51
CA LEU A 323 22.31 -5.69 16.94
C LEU A 323 21.36 -6.72 17.58
N ARG A 324 20.73 -7.59 16.81
CA ARG A 324 19.81 -8.65 17.27
C ARG A 324 18.65 -8.13 18.15
N LYS A 325 18.25 -6.87 18.00
CA LYS A 325 17.13 -6.27 18.73
C LYS A 325 15.81 -6.91 18.30
N GLY A 326 14.81 -6.91 19.19
CA GLY A 326 13.45 -7.35 18.94
C GLY A 326 12.77 -6.56 17.82
N GLU A 327 11.61 -7.03 17.34
CA GLU A 327 10.78 -6.26 16.44
C GLU A 327 10.30 -4.98 17.15
N PHE A 328 10.24 -3.88 16.42
CA PHE A 328 9.69 -2.65 16.95
C PHE A 328 8.25 -2.90 17.36
N SER A 329 7.94 -2.83 18.65
CA SER A 329 6.57 -2.94 19.13
C SER A 329 5.81 -1.67 18.77
N ALA A 330 4.89 -1.80 17.83
CA ALA A 330 4.09 -0.71 17.34
C ALA A 330 2.97 -0.30 18.28
N TYR A 331 2.66 -1.19 19.19
CA TYR A 331 1.48 -1.11 20.01
C TYR A 331 1.77 -0.73 21.48
N GLU A 332 3.04 -0.45 21.80
CA GLU A 332 3.45 0.06 23.12
C GLU A 332 3.24 1.59 23.25
N LYS A 333 3.14 2.28 22.12
CA LYS A 333 2.76 3.69 22.02
C LYS A 333 1.71 3.80 20.92
N ASN A 334 0.96 4.88 20.94
CA ASN A 334 -0.08 5.19 19.97
C ASN A 334 0.41 4.87 18.53
N PHE A 335 -0.36 4.10 17.75
CA PHE A 335 0.05 3.62 16.43
C PHE A 335 0.45 4.76 15.46
N TYR A 336 -0.11 5.94 15.66
CA TYR A 336 0.04 7.10 14.79
C TYR A 336 1.02 8.17 15.31
N ASP A 337 1.60 7.99 16.50
CA ASP A 337 2.59 8.91 17.10
C ASP A 337 4.04 8.65 16.63
#